data_97736225695d7c207e4038e3259c53cd
#
_entry.id   97736225695d7c207e4038e3259c53cd
#
_cell.length_a   1.000
_cell.length_b   1.000
_cell.length_c   1.000
_cell.angle_alpha   90.00
_cell.angle_beta   90.00
_cell.angle_gamma   90.00
#
_symmetry.space_group_name_H-M   'P 1'
#
loop_
_entity.id
_entity.type
_entity.pdbx_description
1 polymer ?
#
loop_
_entity_poly.entity_id
_entity_poly.type
_entity_poly.pdbx_seq_one_letter_code
_entity_poly.pdbx_strand_id
1 'polypeptide(L)'
;MSKKQFEIIEETTAYSGFFSLKVVSLKHTLYKGGWSAPLTREVFHRGSCVAVLLYDPQKDALVIIEQFRPGAIQLNDERAWLLEIVAGAIEPGETPESVAYREAVEESGCEILEMIKISEFFTSPGGTSEL
;
A
#
# COMPACT_ATOMS: atom_id res chain seq x y z
N MET A 1 17.72 -18.42 18.97
CA MET A 1 16.96 -18.36 17.68
C MET A 1 17.94 -17.99 16.58
N SER A 2 17.93 -18.68 15.44
CA SER A 2 18.75 -18.32 14.29
C SER A 2 18.37 -16.94 13.78
N LYS A 3 19.35 -16.13 13.36
CA LYS A 3 19.10 -14.81 12.78
C LYS A 3 18.27 -14.96 11.49
N LYS A 4 17.16 -14.23 11.39
CA LYS A 4 16.35 -14.22 10.17
C LYS A 4 17.09 -13.45 9.09
N GLN A 5 17.29 -14.08 7.93
CA GLN A 5 18.03 -13.52 6.78
C GLN A 5 17.39 -13.97 5.49
N PHE A 6 17.55 -13.16 4.45
CA PHE A 6 17.24 -13.53 3.08
C PHE A 6 18.36 -13.07 2.15
N GLU A 7 18.42 -13.67 0.97
CA GLU A 7 19.37 -13.33 -0.09
C GLU A 7 18.63 -13.30 -1.42
N ILE A 8 18.69 -12.17 -2.12
CA ILE A 8 18.18 -12.03 -3.48
C ILE A 8 19.25 -12.61 -4.41
N ILE A 9 18.87 -13.63 -5.19
CA ILE A 9 19.75 -14.28 -6.16
C ILE A 9 19.68 -13.52 -7.49
N GLU A 10 18.45 -13.16 -7.90
CA GLU A 10 18.20 -12.44 -9.15
C GLU A 10 16.89 -11.64 -9.02
N GLU A 11 16.86 -10.48 -9.63
CA GLU A 11 15.64 -9.70 -9.80
C GLU A 11 15.55 -9.22 -11.25
N THR A 12 14.39 -9.45 -11.87
CA THR A 12 14.08 -8.98 -13.22
C THR A 12 12.74 -8.26 -13.22
N THR A 13 12.53 -7.39 -14.21
CA THR A 13 11.25 -6.71 -14.41
C THR A 13 10.49 -7.39 -15.54
N ALA A 14 9.39 -8.07 -15.20
CA ALA A 14 8.52 -8.72 -16.17
C ALA A 14 7.60 -7.73 -16.89
N TYR A 15 7.18 -6.66 -16.21
CA TYR A 15 6.35 -5.59 -16.77
C TYR A 15 6.75 -4.25 -16.14
N SER A 16 6.75 -3.20 -16.95
CA SER A 16 6.99 -1.82 -16.51
C SER A 16 6.01 -0.89 -17.23
N GLY A 17 5.05 -0.38 -16.50
CA GLY A 17 4.09 0.64 -16.91
C GLY A 17 3.95 1.68 -15.80
N PHE A 18 2.72 2.13 -15.52
CA PHE A 18 2.45 2.96 -14.34
C PHE A 18 2.84 2.23 -13.04
N PHE A 19 2.53 0.93 -12.97
CA PHE A 19 3.08 0.02 -11.98
C PHE A 19 4.11 -0.91 -12.60
N SER A 20 4.85 -1.66 -11.77
CA SER A 20 5.76 -2.68 -12.27
C SER A 20 5.51 -4.03 -11.64
N LEU A 21 5.80 -5.11 -12.41
CA LEU A 21 5.83 -6.47 -11.92
C LEU A 21 7.27 -6.96 -11.92
N LYS A 22 7.78 -7.28 -10.73
CA LYS A 22 9.11 -7.84 -10.52
C LYS A 22 9.04 -9.35 -10.38
N VAL A 23 10.01 -10.06 -10.95
CA VAL A 23 10.25 -11.48 -10.70
C VAL A 23 11.52 -11.58 -9.88
N VAL A 24 11.40 -12.09 -8.66
CA VAL A 24 12.51 -12.17 -7.69
C VAL A 24 12.81 -13.63 -7.39
N SER A 25 14.02 -14.06 -7.67
CA SER A 25 14.57 -15.33 -7.20
C SER A 25 15.34 -15.08 -5.91
N LEU A 26 14.99 -15.76 -4.83
CA LEU A 26 15.54 -15.54 -3.52
C LEU A 26 15.59 -16.82 -2.70
N LYS A 27 16.33 -16.80 -1.59
CA LYS A 27 16.28 -17.79 -0.53
C LYS A 27 16.23 -17.11 0.84
N HIS A 28 15.72 -17.80 1.84
CA HIS A 28 15.66 -17.28 3.21
C HIS A 28 15.95 -18.36 4.24
N THR A 29 16.29 -17.96 5.46
CA THR A 29 16.52 -18.87 6.57
C THR A 29 15.21 -19.52 7.04
N LEU A 30 15.28 -20.79 7.39
CA LEU A 30 14.17 -21.59 7.91
C LEU A 30 14.14 -21.57 9.44
N TYR A 31 12.96 -21.66 10.04
CA TYR A 31 12.79 -21.75 11.49
C TYR A 31 13.49 -22.96 12.11
N LYS A 32 13.57 -24.08 11.35
CA LYS A 32 14.30 -25.29 11.73
C LYS A 32 15.81 -25.21 11.56
N GLY A 33 16.32 -24.04 11.11
CA GLY A 33 17.71 -23.83 10.76
C GLY A 33 18.01 -24.13 9.29
N GLY A 34 19.13 -23.58 8.80
CA GLY A 34 19.54 -23.67 7.41
C GLY A 34 18.77 -22.70 6.50
N TRP A 35 18.94 -22.87 5.19
CA TRP A 35 18.35 -22.05 4.15
C TRP A 35 17.26 -22.82 3.40
N SER A 36 16.29 -22.10 2.84
CA SER A 36 15.36 -22.66 1.87
C SER A 36 16.08 -23.04 0.57
N ALA A 37 15.46 -23.89 -0.23
CA ALA A 37 15.77 -23.92 -1.66
C ALA A 37 15.49 -22.54 -2.29
N PRO A 38 16.09 -22.22 -3.45
CA PRO A 38 15.71 -21.03 -4.21
C PRO A 38 14.19 -21.00 -4.48
N LEU A 39 13.59 -19.84 -4.31
CA LEU A 39 12.17 -19.57 -4.50
C LEU A 39 12.04 -18.44 -5.51
N THR A 40 11.14 -18.59 -6.48
CA THR A 40 10.77 -17.50 -7.39
C THR A 40 9.43 -16.92 -6.97
N ARG A 41 9.34 -15.59 -6.94
CA ARG A 41 8.13 -14.86 -6.58
C ARG A 41 7.91 -13.70 -7.56
N GLU A 42 6.66 -13.45 -7.86
CA GLU A 42 6.21 -12.24 -8.54
C GLU A 42 5.81 -11.21 -7.48
N VAL A 43 6.29 -9.97 -7.65
CA VAL A 43 6.02 -8.88 -6.73
C VAL A 43 5.48 -7.69 -7.52
N PHE A 44 4.24 -7.35 -7.26
CA PHE A 44 3.61 -6.15 -7.80
C PHE A 44 4.11 -4.93 -7.03
N HIS A 45 4.76 -4.01 -7.73
CA HIS A 45 5.35 -2.81 -7.15
C HIS A 45 4.57 -1.58 -7.61
N ARG A 46 3.93 -0.90 -6.66
CA ARG A 46 3.13 0.30 -6.89
C ARG A 46 3.51 1.51 -6.04
N GLY A 47 4.58 1.39 -5.27
CA GLY A 47 4.97 2.40 -4.31
C GLY A 47 4.23 2.27 -2.97
N SER A 48 4.46 3.23 -2.11
CA SER A 48 3.80 3.34 -0.80
C SER A 48 2.64 4.32 -0.88
N CYS A 49 1.67 4.16 0.01
CA CYS A 49 0.50 5.03 0.12
C CYS A 49 0.35 5.51 1.56
N VAL A 50 -0.33 6.63 1.74
CA VAL A 50 -0.86 7.06 3.03
C VAL A 50 -2.37 7.06 2.97
N ALA A 51 -3.01 6.63 4.05
CA ALA A 51 -4.45 6.70 4.22
C ALA A 51 -4.79 7.53 5.46
N VAL A 52 -5.84 8.34 5.38
CA VAL A 52 -6.22 9.30 6.41
C VAL A 52 -7.67 9.09 6.79
N LEU A 53 -7.88 8.71 8.04
CA LEU A 53 -9.22 8.66 8.62
C LEU A 53 -9.57 10.05 9.16
N LEU A 54 -10.34 10.81 8.39
CA LEU A 54 -10.77 12.15 8.77
C LEU A 54 -11.92 12.08 9.76
N TYR A 55 -11.75 12.72 10.92
CA TYR A 55 -12.74 12.75 12.00
C TYR A 55 -13.14 14.20 12.31
N ASP A 56 -14.46 14.46 12.27
CA ASP A 56 -15.05 15.73 12.70
C ASP A 56 -15.52 15.60 14.16
N PRO A 57 -14.81 16.20 15.13
CA PRO A 57 -15.16 16.10 16.55
C PRO A 57 -16.42 16.87 16.94
N GLN A 58 -16.87 17.83 16.12
CA GLN A 58 -18.10 18.59 16.41
C GLN A 58 -19.33 17.78 16.07
N LYS A 59 -19.25 16.93 15.05
CA LYS A 59 -20.34 16.06 14.59
C LYS A 59 -20.22 14.63 15.09
N ASP A 60 -19.10 14.28 15.74
CA ASP A 60 -18.74 12.89 16.08
C ASP A 60 -18.88 11.96 14.87
N ALA A 61 -18.27 12.34 13.76
CA ALA A 61 -18.47 11.68 12.48
C ALA A 61 -17.15 11.52 11.70
N LEU A 62 -17.11 10.46 10.89
CA LEU A 62 -16.02 10.22 9.92
C LEU A 62 -16.41 10.76 8.55
N VAL A 63 -15.43 11.30 7.83
CA VAL A 63 -15.57 11.63 6.42
C VAL A 63 -15.17 10.41 5.61
N ILE A 64 -16.10 9.91 4.82
CA ILE A 64 -15.91 8.79 3.90
C ILE A 64 -16.18 9.32 2.48
N ILE A 65 -15.34 8.92 1.54
CA ILE A 65 -15.47 9.24 0.13
C ILE A 65 -15.98 8.03 -0.65
N GLU A 66 -16.61 8.25 -1.78
CA GLU A 66 -17.00 7.19 -2.71
C GLU A 66 -16.21 7.33 -4.00
N GLN A 67 -15.50 6.28 -4.40
CA GLN A 67 -14.66 6.30 -5.60
C GLN A 67 -14.85 5.05 -6.45
N PHE A 68 -14.80 5.23 -7.79
CA PHE A 68 -14.68 4.09 -8.71
C PHE A 68 -13.28 3.48 -8.62
N ARG A 69 -13.24 2.17 -8.39
CA ARG A 69 -11.97 1.42 -8.32
C ARG A 69 -11.91 0.35 -9.41
N PRO A 70 -10.98 0.50 -10.40
CA PRO A 70 -10.84 -0.47 -11.48
C PRO A 70 -10.51 -1.88 -10.99
N GLY A 71 -9.88 -2.04 -9.83
CA GLY A 71 -9.66 -3.34 -9.21
C GLY A 71 -10.94 -4.10 -8.83
N ALA A 72 -12.06 -3.39 -8.71
CA ALA A 72 -13.36 -3.94 -8.35
C ALA A 72 -14.29 -4.18 -9.56
N ILE A 73 -13.87 -3.91 -10.79
CA ILE A 73 -14.71 -4.03 -12.00
C ILE A 73 -15.22 -5.45 -12.26
N GLN A 74 -14.51 -6.46 -11.75
CA GLN A 74 -14.97 -7.85 -11.86
C GLN A 74 -16.26 -8.13 -11.09
N LEU A 75 -16.67 -7.25 -10.17
CA LEU A 75 -17.98 -7.29 -9.52
C LEU A 75 -19.11 -6.96 -10.51
N ASN A 76 -18.78 -6.28 -11.62
CA ASN A 76 -19.63 -5.98 -12.77
C ASN A 76 -20.95 -5.28 -12.43
N ASP A 77 -20.93 -4.39 -11.44
CA ASP A 77 -22.06 -3.57 -11.02
C ASP A 77 -21.59 -2.33 -10.24
N GLU A 78 -22.54 -1.62 -9.61
CA GLU A 78 -22.29 -0.41 -8.82
C GLU A 78 -21.32 -0.63 -7.64
N ARG A 79 -21.06 -1.87 -7.22
CA ARG A 79 -20.07 -2.20 -6.17
C ARG A 79 -18.63 -1.90 -6.58
N ALA A 80 -18.37 -1.47 -7.82
CA ALA A 80 -17.08 -0.93 -8.22
C ALA A 80 -16.83 0.50 -7.70
N TRP A 81 -17.88 1.19 -7.21
CA TRP A 81 -17.75 2.42 -6.42
C TRP A 81 -17.66 2.03 -4.94
N LEU A 82 -16.47 2.25 -4.37
CA LEU A 82 -16.17 1.84 -3.00
C LEU A 82 -16.27 3.03 -2.05
N LEU A 83 -16.80 2.75 -0.85
CA LEU A 83 -16.71 3.71 0.26
C LEU A 83 -15.33 3.54 0.91
N GLU A 84 -14.56 4.61 0.94
CA GLU A 84 -13.16 4.59 1.35
C GLU A 84 -12.82 5.80 2.24
N ILE A 85 -11.75 5.66 3.01
CA ILE A 85 -11.09 6.81 3.62
C ILE A 85 -10.21 7.49 2.55
N VAL A 86 -9.88 8.76 2.77
CA VAL A 86 -8.95 9.50 1.92
C VAL A 86 -7.60 8.79 1.85
N ALA A 87 -7.03 8.63 0.66
CA ALA A 87 -5.73 7.98 0.51
C ALA A 87 -5.00 8.44 -0.76
N GLY A 88 -3.69 8.57 -0.68
CA GLY A 88 -2.85 8.94 -1.81
C GLY A 88 -1.53 8.20 -1.88
N ALA A 89 -0.99 8.10 -3.09
CA ALA A 89 0.35 7.57 -3.33
C ALA A 89 1.42 8.58 -2.90
N ILE A 90 2.47 8.07 -2.29
CA ILE A 90 3.63 8.88 -1.88
C ILE A 90 4.60 8.89 -3.06
N GLU A 91 4.78 10.07 -3.65
CA GLU A 91 5.72 10.27 -4.75
C GLU A 91 7.15 10.52 -4.24
N PRO A 92 8.17 10.35 -5.10
CA PRO A 92 9.56 10.64 -4.72
C PRO A 92 9.73 12.07 -4.21
N GLY A 93 10.22 12.21 -2.98
CA GLY A 93 10.44 13.50 -2.32
C GLY A 93 9.29 13.98 -1.44
N GLU A 94 8.15 13.29 -1.43
CA GLU A 94 7.05 13.57 -0.51
C GLU A 94 7.21 12.80 0.81
N THR A 95 6.59 13.32 1.87
CA THR A 95 6.41 12.61 3.14
C THR A 95 4.98 12.10 3.26
N PRO A 96 4.71 11.04 4.03
CA PRO A 96 3.34 10.59 4.27
C PRO A 96 2.43 11.71 4.77
N GLU A 97 2.94 12.57 5.65
CA GLU A 97 2.20 13.69 6.19
C GLU A 97 1.84 14.73 5.12
N SER A 98 2.80 15.09 4.24
CA SER A 98 2.54 16.07 3.17
C SER A 98 1.48 15.56 2.18
N VAL A 99 1.52 14.27 1.85
CA VAL A 99 0.51 13.64 0.99
C VAL A 99 -0.84 13.59 1.70
N ALA A 100 -0.89 13.26 2.98
CA ALA A 100 -2.12 13.22 3.76
C ALA A 100 -2.84 14.58 3.77
N TYR A 101 -2.11 15.68 3.97
CA TYR A 101 -2.67 17.03 3.91
C TYR A 101 -3.19 17.37 2.51
N ARG A 102 -2.44 17.05 1.47
CA ARG A 102 -2.81 17.32 0.08
C ARG A 102 -4.06 16.55 -0.32
N GLU A 103 -4.08 15.24 -0.11
CA GLU A 103 -5.18 14.36 -0.52
C GLU A 103 -6.47 14.66 0.27
N ALA A 104 -6.39 15.04 1.55
CA ALA A 104 -7.57 15.45 2.31
C ALA A 104 -8.30 16.62 1.64
N VAL A 105 -7.56 17.61 1.14
CA VAL A 105 -8.15 18.73 0.43
C VAL A 105 -8.65 18.31 -0.96
N GLU A 106 -7.84 17.55 -1.71
CA GLU A 106 -8.16 17.17 -3.09
C GLU A 106 -9.37 16.24 -3.20
N GLU A 107 -9.44 15.22 -2.34
CA GLU A 107 -10.49 14.21 -2.40
C GLU A 107 -11.76 14.54 -1.60
N SER A 108 -11.64 15.30 -0.51
CA SER A 108 -12.78 15.56 0.38
C SER A 108 -13.08 17.05 0.62
N GLY A 109 -12.19 17.96 0.22
CA GLY A 109 -12.30 19.38 0.54
C GLY A 109 -12.07 19.72 2.02
N CYS A 110 -11.56 18.76 2.81
CA CYS A 110 -11.32 18.94 4.24
C CYS A 110 -9.88 19.40 4.52
N GLU A 111 -9.74 20.30 5.48
CA GLU A 111 -8.44 20.69 6.04
C GLU A 111 -8.17 19.93 7.33
N ILE A 112 -6.99 19.31 7.43
CA ILE A 112 -6.56 18.62 8.64
C ILE A 112 -5.96 19.66 9.62
N LEU A 113 -6.53 19.73 10.83
CA LEU A 113 -6.04 20.62 11.89
C LEU A 113 -4.97 19.95 12.77
N GLU A 114 -5.14 18.65 13.01
CA GLU A 114 -4.21 17.85 13.82
C GLU A 114 -4.12 16.45 13.21
N MET A 115 -2.95 15.85 13.22
CA MET A 115 -2.72 14.50 12.68
C MET A 115 -2.06 13.60 13.73
N ILE A 116 -2.60 12.39 13.86
CA ILE A 116 -2.08 11.37 14.77
C ILE A 116 -1.74 10.13 13.94
N LYS A 117 -0.47 9.68 13.98
CA LYS A 117 -0.07 8.43 13.33
C LYS A 117 -0.70 7.24 14.08
N ILE A 118 -1.46 6.43 13.36
CA ILE A 118 -2.13 5.24 13.92
C ILE A 118 -1.25 4.01 13.71
N SER A 119 -0.87 3.72 12.47
CA SER A 119 -0.18 2.47 12.12
C SER A 119 0.58 2.61 10.81
N GLU A 120 1.44 1.63 10.57
CA GLU A 120 2.14 1.42 9.31
C GLU A 120 2.17 -0.09 9.06
N PHE A 121 1.71 -0.53 7.90
CA PHE A 121 1.59 -1.95 7.60
C PHE A 121 1.60 -2.22 6.09
N PHE A 122 2.07 -3.39 5.71
CA PHE A 122 1.92 -3.87 4.34
C PHE A 122 0.50 -4.35 4.08
N THR A 123 -0.10 -3.93 2.97
CA THR A 123 -1.48 -4.29 2.61
C THR A 123 -1.61 -5.76 2.23
N SER A 124 -0.67 -6.30 1.43
CA SER A 124 -0.68 -7.70 0.98
C SER A 124 0.76 -8.17 0.65
N PRO A 125 1.64 -8.32 1.66
CA PRO A 125 3.09 -8.54 1.45
C PRO A 125 3.46 -9.89 0.83
N GLY A 126 2.48 -10.78 0.60
CA GLY A 126 2.70 -12.01 -0.16
C GLY A 126 2.88 -11.80 -1.66
N GLY A 127 2.46 -10.65 -2.20
CA GLY A 127 2.49 -10.38 -3.64
C GLY A 127 2.63 -8.90 -4.01
N THR A 128 2.50 -7.98 -3.08
CA THR A 128 2.71 -6.54 -3.32
C THR A 128 3.69 -5.94 -2.33
N SER A 129 4.40 -4.90 -2.76
CA SER A 129 5.33 -4.14 -1.93
C SER A 129 4.71 -2.89 -1.31
N GLU A 130 3.41 -2.69 -1.42
CA GLU A 130 2.72 -1.52 -0.91
C GLU A 130 2.73 -1.48 0.63
N LEU A 131 3.26 -0.38 1.16
CA LEU A 131 3.36 -0.04 2.57
C LEU A 131 2.53 1.20 2.86
#